data_649e93ed4b04124b8c2a35fa410ca3ca
#
_entry.id   649e93ed4b04124b8c2a35fa410ca3ca
#
_cell.length_a   1.000
_cell.length_b   1.000
_cell.length_c   1.000
_cell.angle_alpha   90.00
_cell.angle_beta   90.00
_cell.angle_gamma   90.00
#
_symmetry.space_group_name_H-M   'P 1'
#
loop_
_entity.id
_entity.type
_entity.pdbx_description
1 polymer ?
#
loop_
_entity_poly.entity_id
_entity_poly.type
_entity_poly.pdbx_seq_one_letter_code
_entity_poly.pdbx_strand_id
1 'polypeptide(L)'
;MRDRVDALVHFFETLTPQSVAGLPRFYAAGCRFRDPFNDVRGLDALEAIFRHVFDQLDAPRFIVRERVAEMPRVLLTWDFEFRFRRWQPRVTQCIHGASLLTFDAA
;
A
#
# COMPACT_ATOMS: atom_id res chain seq x y z
N MET A 1 -9.56 -1.90 17.27
CA MET A 1 -9.69 -1.72 15.81
C MET A 1 -8.98 -0.48 15.31
N ARG A 2 -9.15 0.64 16.01
CA ARG A 2 -8.46 1.88 15.68
C ARG A 2 -6.95 1.69 15.62
N ASP A 3 -6.39 0.95 16.59
CA ASP A 3 -4.95 0.69 16.64
C ASP A 3 -4.43 -0.10 15.44
N ARG A 4 -5.23 -1.04 14.93
CA ARG A 4 -4.88 -1.82 13.74
C ARG A 4 -4.85 -0.93 12.49
N VAL A 5 -5.80 -0.02 12.37
CA VAL A 5 -5.84 0.93 11.24
C VAL A 5 -4.68 1.89 11.33
N ASP A 6 -4.40 2.45 12.51
CA ASP A 6 -3.28 3.36 12.70
C ASP A 6 -1.95 2.69 12.36
N ALA A 7 -1.76 1.45 12.79
CA ALA A 7 -0.54 0.70 12.51
C ALA A 7 -0.37 0.44 11.01
N LEU A 8 -1.46 0.09 10.32
CA LEU A 8 -1.43 -0.15 8.88
C LEU A 8 -1.12 1.12 8.10
N VAL A 9 -1.73 2.24 8.47
CA VAL A 9 -1.46 3.54 7.84
C VAL A 9 0.00 3.91 8.03
N HIS A 10 0.53 3.76 9.24
CA HIS A 10 1.95 4.01 9.52
C HIS A 10 2.85 3.13 8.65
N PHE A 11 2.51 1.85 8.53
CA PHE A 11 3.26 0.92 7.69
C PHE A 11 3.35 1.41 6.24
N PHE A 12 2.21 1.82 5.65
CA PHE A 12 2.19 2.33 4.28
C PHE A 12 2.95 3.64 4.13
N GLU A 13 2.79 4.56 5.07
CA GLU A 13 3.42 5.88 4.98
C GLU A 13 4.93 5.84 5.20
N THR A 14 5.41 4.80 5.87
CA THR A 14 6.85 4.60 6.13
C THR A 14 7.44 3.44 5.35
N LEU A 15 6.77 3.01 4.29
CA LEU A 15 7.18 1.82 3.53
C LEU A 15 8.56 2.04 2.89
N THR A 16 9.42 1.03 3.04
CA THR A 16 10.75 0.96 2.43
C THR A 16 10.94 -0.42 1.82
N PRO A 17 11.96 -0.63 0.95
CA PRO A 17 12.25 -1.97 0.45
C PRO A 17 12.47 -3.00 1.57
N GLN A 18 13.05 -2.57 2.69
CA GLN A 18 13.30 -3.44 3.83
C GLN A 18 12.02 -3.77 4.60
N SER A 19 11.14 -2.76 4.78
CA SER A 19 9.92 -2.95 5.57
C SER A 19 8.84 -3.74 4.84
N VAL A 20 8.97 -3.95 3.53
CA VAL A 20 8.04 -4.79 2.76
C VAL A 20 7.94 -6.19 3.37
N ALA A 21 9.02 -6.70 3.94
CA ALA A 21 9.02 -8.00 4.63
C ALA A 21 8.04 -8.05 5.82
N GLY A 22 7.57 -6.90 6.31
CA GLY A 22 6.59 -6.82 7.39
C GLY A 22 5.14 -7.00 6.96
N LEU A 23 4.84 -7.18 5.67
CA LEU A 23 3.48 -7.39 5.17
C LEU A 23 2.69 -8.47 5.94
N PRO A 24 3.29 -9.62 6.34
CA PRO A 24 2.53 -10.65 7.07
C PRO A 24 1.92 -10.18 8.39
N ARG A 25 2.39 -9.08 8.95
CA ARG A 25 1.79 -8.53 10.17
C ARG A 25 0.43 -7.89 9.93
N PHE A 26 0.15 -7.49 8.70
CA PHE A 26 -1.03 -6.70 8.36
C PHE A 26 -1.99 -7.43 7.42
N TYR A 27 -1.48 -8.34 6.60
CA TYR A 27 -2.28 -9.06 5.61
C TYR A 27 -2.34 -10.54 5.95
N ALA A 28 -3.53 -11.12 5.79
CA ALA A 28 -3.74 -12.55 5.97
C ALA A 28 -2.98 -13.35 4.89
N ALA A 29 -2.59 -14.59 5.22
CA ALA A 29 -1.85 -15.46 4.30
C ALA A 29 -2.55 -15.66 2.97
N GLY A 30 -3.89 -15.75 2.98
CA GLY A 30 -4.69 -15.90 1.76
C GLY A 30 -5.30 -14.62 1.23
N CYS A 31 -4.73 -13.45 1.58
CA CYS A 31 -5.27 -12.16 1.17
C CYS A 31 -5.40 -12.04 -0.34
N ARG A 32 -6.39 -11.28 -0.78
CA ARG A 32 -6.58 -10.94 -2.18
C ARG A 32 -6.27 -9.46 -2.38
N PHE A 33 -5.50 -9.17 -3.42
CA PHE A 33 -5.20 -7.81 -3.83
C PHE A 33 -5.66 -7.58 -5.26
N ARG A 34 -6.43 -6.52 -5.46
CA ARG A 34 -6.92 -6.12 -6.79
C ARG A 34 -6.67 -4.64 -7.02
N ASP A 35 -6.15 -4.34 -8.20
CA ASP A 35 -6.09 -3.00 -8.75
C ASP A 35 -6.37 -3.09 -10.27
N PRO A 36 -6.28 -1.98 -11.05
CA PRO A 36 -6.58 -2.05 -12.48
C PRO A 36 -5.67 -2.99 -13.27
N PHE A 37 -4.49 -3.33 -12.74
CA PHE A 37 -3.49 -4.11 -13.46
C PHE A 37 -3.24 -5.50 -12.84
N ASN A 38 -3.66 -5.70 -11.59
CA ASN A 38 -3.34 -6.90 -10.82
C ASN A 38 -4.59 -7.47 -10.14
N ASP A 39 -4.66 -8.78 -10.09
CA ASP A 39 -5.62 -9.51 -9.27
C ASP A 39 -4.91 -10.76 -8.79
N VAL A 40 -4.40 -10.72 -7.58
CA VAL A 40 -3.53 -11.77 -7.04
C VAL A 40 -3.99 -12.22 -5.66
N ARG A 41 -3.55 -13.41 -5.26
CA ARG A 41 -3.80 -13.95 -3.93
C ARG A 41 -2.49 -14.36 -3.29
N GLY A 42 -2.43 -14.16 -1.97
CA GLY A 42 -1.31 -14.58 -1.15
C GLY A 42 -0.26 -13.52 -0.94
N LEU A 43 0.49 -13.69 0.13
CA LEU A 43 1.50 -12.74 0.56
C LEU A 43 2.67 -12.62 -0.41
N ASP A 44 3.10 -13.73 -1.01
CA ASP A 44 4.22 -13.71 -1.94
C ASP A 44 3.93 -12.85 -3.16
N ALA A 45 2.72 -12.99 -3.71
CA ALA A 45 2.30 -12.20 -4.87
C ALA A 45 2.17 -10.72 -4.50
N LEU A 46 1.63 -10.42 -3.33
CA LEU A 46 1.49 -9.05 -2.84
C LEU A 46 2.87 -8.41 -2.61
N GLU A 47 3.78 -9.14 -1.98
CA GLU A 47 5.14 -8.66 -1.76
C GLU A 47 5.84 -8.35 -3.08
N ALA A 48 5.66 -9.20 -4.08
CA ALA A 48 6.25 -8.99 -5.41
C ALA A 48 5.78 -7.68 -6.03
N ILE A 49 4.50 -7.33 -5.87
CA ILE A 49 3.95 -6.06 -6.37
C ILE A 49 4.64 -4.87 -5.70
N PHE A 50 4.76 -4.88 -4.38
CA PHE A 50 5.43 -3.78 -3.66
C PHE A 50 6.90 -3.67 -4.02
N ARG A 51 7.61 -4.80 -4.13
CA ARG A 51 9.02 -4.77 -4.52
C ARG A 51 9.22 -4.23 -5.92
N HIS A 52 8.31 -4.54 -6.85
CA HIS A 52 8.35 -4.01 -8.21
C HIS A 52 8.25 -2.48 -8.22
N VAL A 53 7.40 -1.92 -7.36
CA VAL A 53 7.25 -0.46 -7.22
C VAL A 53 8.61 0.17 -6.84
N PHE A 54 9.31 -0.40 -5.85
CA PHE A 54 10.61 0.12 -5.45
C PHE A 54 11.68 -0.05 -6.53
N ASP A 55 11.60 -1.13 -7.32
CA ASP A 55 12.55 -1.36 -8.40
C ASP A 55 12.36 -0.37 -9.56
N GLN A 56 11.13 0.04 -9.83
CA GLN A 56 10.82 0.84 -11.00
C GLN A 56 10.78 2.35 -10.73
N LEU A 57 10.57 2.75 -9.50
CA LEU A 57 10.34 4.15 -9.15
C LEU A 57 11.32 4.65 -8.11
N ASP A 58 11.62 5.95 -8.16
CA ASP A 58 12.42 6.63 -7.15
C ASP A 58 11.52 7.30 -6.11
N ALA A 59 11.92 7.17 -4.85
CA ALA A 59 11.27 7.81 -3.71
C ALA A 59 9.74 7.61 -3.69
N PRO A 60 9.25 6.36 -3.87
CA PRO A 60 7.81 6.11 -3.79
C PRO A 60 7.34 6.35 -2.36
N ARG A 61 6.20 7.05 -2.24
CA ARG A 61 5.68 7.44 -0.94
C ARG A 61 4.18 7.51 -0.97
N PHE A 62 3.52 6.88 0.01
CA PHE A 62 2.08 6.98 0.22
C PHE A 62 1.80 8.02 1.29
N ILE A 63 0.80 8.86 1.05
CA ILE A 63 0.31 9.83 2.02
C ILE A 63 -1.19 9.59 2.17
N VAL A 64 -1.60 9.09 3.32
CA VAL A 64 -3.02 8.82 3.57
C VAL A 64 -3.71 10.14 3.92
N ARG A 65 -4.73 10.49 3.14
CA ARG A 65 -5.47 11.75 3.30
C ARG A 65 -6.69 11.61 4.17
N GLU A 66 -7.50 10.57 3.91
CA GLU A 66 -8.74 10.35 4.61
C GLU A 66 -8.87 8.90 4.98
N ARG A 67 -9.56 8.63 6.08
CA ARG A 67 -9.95 7.28 6.46
C ARG A 67 -11.42 7.29 6.89
N VAL A 68 -12.17 6.35 6.37
CA VAL A 68 -13.57 6.12 6.74
C VAL A 68 -13.68 4.67 7.18
N ALA A 69 -14.07 4.46 8.42
CA ALA A 69 -14.13 3.13 9.00
C ALA A 69 -15.56 2.76 9.38
N GLU A 70 -16.01 1.65 8.85
CA GLU A 70 -17.24 0.97 9.28
C GLU A 70 -16.89 -0.51 9.33
N MET A 71 -16.39 -0.92 10.48
CA MET A 71 -15.81 -2.24 10.63
C MET A 71 -16.76 -3.36 10.20
N PRO A 72 -16.26 -4.37 9.49
CA PRO A 72 -14.85 -4.71 9.27
C PRO A 72 -14.18 -4.03 8.07
N ARG A 73 -14.77 -2.99 7.52
CA ARG A 73 -14.25 -2.32 6.33
C ARG A 73 -13.69 -0.94 6.65
N VAL A 74 -12.59 -0.61 5.97
CA VAL A 74 -11.94 0.69 6.07
C VAL A 74 -11.63 1.18 4.67
N LEU A 75 -12.07 2.40 4.36
CA LEU A 75 -11.69 3.09 3.13
C LEU A 75 -10.59 4.09 3.46
N LEU A 76 -9.49 3.98 2.73
CA LEU A 76 -8.40 4.96 2.80
C LEU A 76 -8.30 5.67 1.47
N THR A 77 -8.25 7.00 1.48
CA THR A 77 -7.84 7.77 0.31
C THR A 77 -6.39 8.18 0.51
N TRP A 78 -5.64 8.18 -0.57
CA TRP A 78 -4.22 8.46 -0.49
C TRP A 78 -3.71 9.14 -1.75
N ASP A 79 -2.56 9.81 -1.57
CA ASP A 79 -1.72 10.28 -2.67
C ASP A 79 -0.51 9.36 -2.74
N PHE A 80 -0.17 8.94 -3.94
CA PHE A 80 1.06 8.19 -4.20
C PHE A 80 2.00 9.08 -4.97
N GLU A 81 3.08 9.51 -4.32
CA GLU A 81 4.11 10.37 -4.90
C GLU A 81 5.33 9.53 -5.24
N PHE A 82 5.90 9.80 -6.41
CA PHE A 82 7.10 9.11 -6.86
C PHE A 82 7.77 9.91 -7.96
N ARG A 83 8.98 9.49 -8.34
CA ARG A 83 9.68 10.01 -9.51
C ARG A 83 10.05 8.84 -10.42
N PHE A 84 9.98 9.07 -11.72
CA PHE A 84 10.50 8.11 -12.68
C PHE A 84 12.03 8.14 -12.65
N ARG A 85 12.67 6.99 -12.83
CA ARG A 85 14.13 6.90 -12.76
C ARG A 85 14.80 7.58 -13.94
N ARG A 86 14.21 7.48 -15.14
CA ARG A 86 14.84 7.95 -16.38
C ARG A 86 14.08 9.08 -17.07
N TRP A 87 12.75 9.09 -16.95
CA TRP A 87 11.93 10.11 -17.58
C TRP A 87 11.60 11.18 -16.56
N GLN A 88 12.03 12.42 -16.86
CA GLN A 88 11.84 13.58 -15.98
C GLN A 88 12.14 13.24 -14.51
N PRO A 89 13.36 12.78 -14.18
CA PRO A 89 13.64 12.23 -12.86
C PRO A 89 13.59 13.25 -11.71
N ARG A 90 13.51 14.53 -12.03
CA ARG A 90 13.41 15.60 -11.02
C ARG A 90 11.98 16.04 -10.76
N VAL A 91 11.02 15.53 -11.53
CA VAL A 91 9.61 15.91 -11.40
C VAL A 91 8.91 14.87 -10.54
N THR A 92 8.33 15.33 -9.43
CA THR A 92 7.50 14.47 -8.60
C THR A 92 6.17 14.23 -9.28
N GLN A 93 5.83 12.96 -9.47
CA GLN A 93 4.53 12.54 -9.97
C GLN A 93 3.60 12.29 -8.78
N CYS A 94 2.30 12.46 -8.97
CA CYS A 94 1.32 12.17 -7.93
C CYS A 94 0.09 11.50 -8.53
N ILE A 95 -0.29 10.37 -7.94
CA ILE A 95 -1.52 9.66 -8.30
C ILE A 95 -2.43 9.67 -7.07
N HIS A 96 -3.67 10.12 -7.27
CA HIS A 96 -4.69 10.06 -6.24
C HIS A 96 -5.44 8.74 -6.34
N GLY A 97 -5.62 8.06 -5.23
CA GLY A 97 -6.28 6.77 -5.23
C GLY A 97 -6.99 6.47 -3.92
N ALA A 98 -7.60 5.30 -3.88
CA ALA A 98 -8.30 4.83 -2.71
C ALA A 98 -8.16 3.31 -2.57
N SER A 99 -8.17 2.84 -1.33
CA SER A 99 -8.15 1.42 -1.01
C SER A 99 -9.30 1.08 -0.08
N LEU A 100 -10.05 0.04 -0.43
CA LEU A 100 -11.04 -0.54 0.46
C LEU A 100 -10.45 -1.80 1.09
N LEU A 101 -10.32 -1.78 2.40
CA LEU A 101 -9.74 -2.87 3.17
C LEU A 101 -10.83 -3.60 3.95
N THR A 102 -10.80 -4.92 3.92
CA THR A 102 -11.67 -5.74 4.76
C THR A 102 -10.80 -6.46 5.78
N PHE A 103 -11.08 -6.22 7.05
CA PHE A 103 -10.32 -6.80 8.16
C PHE A 103 -10.99 -8.09 8.60
N ASP A 104 -10.20 -9.13 8.89
CA ASP A 104 -10.72 -10.32 9.51
C ASP A 104 -10.79 -10.14 11.04
N ALA A 105 -11.31 -11.15 11.73
CA ALA A 105 -11.52 -11.10 13.17
C ALA A 105 -10.24 -11.30 13.99
N ALA A 106 -9.14 -11.68 13.32
CA ALA A 106 -7.88 -11.99 14.01
C ALA A 106 -6.98 -10.77 14.15
#